data_bdb5c751d88a00699d34849fb1f32c5a
#
_entry.id   bdb5c751d88a00699d34849fb1f32c5a
#
_cell.length_a   1.000
_cell.length_b   1.000
_cell.length_c   1.000
_cell.angle_alpha   90.00
_cell.angle_beta   90.00
_cell.angle_gamma   90.00
#
_symmetry.space_group_name_H-M   'P 1'
#
loop_
_entity.id
_entity.type
_entity.pdbx_description
1 polymer ?
#
loop_
_entity_poly.entity_id
_entity_poly.type
_entity_poly.pdbx_seq_one_letter_code
_entity_poly.pdbx_strand_id
1 'polypeptide(L)'
;MTRAELKTEAKNQLRHNWGWAVLVTLIFTVVYIIFLVPSVNRSLQTTNGVNDVMGGASIVSILAPNGWARAFGEDVLDILSGFFFVSFPLVFLHFIHGEKMGYIKGLFAVFTDGRFIPEFLNYFLSYIFQWLWTLLLIIPGIVKSYSYALTPYIVNDMVASGKEVHATTAITASRQLMKGHKWKLFVLDLSFIPWYLLGIITLGIGYLWLVPYISTTKANFYRNLAGDQFSN
;
A
#
# COMPACT_ATOMS: atom_id res chain seq x y z
N MET A 1 -6.23 22.25 5.42
CA MET A 1 -6.10 22.31 3.93
C MET A 1 -7.35 21.77 3.27
N THR A 2 -7.78 22.39 2.20
CA THR A 2 -8.84 21.91 1.32
C THR A 2 -8.30 20.86 0.34
N ARG A 3 -9.19 20.11 -0.32
CA ARG A 3 -8.79 19.15 -1.36
C ARG A 3 -8.03 19.81 -2.53
N ALA A 4 -8.44 21.00 -2.92
CA ALA A 4 -7.80 21.75 -3.98
C ALA A 4 -6.38 22.16 -3.60
N GLU A 5 -6.16 22.63 -2.37
CA GLU A 5 -4.85 22.97 -1.84
C GLU A 5 -3.93 21.75 -1.79
N LEU A 6 -4.39 20.60 -1.27
CA LEU A 6 -3.60 19.35 -1.24
C LEU A 6 -3.13 18.91 -2.63
N LYS A 7 -4.02 18.96 -3.63
CA LYS A 7 -3.70 18.62 -5.00
C LYS A 7 -2.76 19.61 -5.66
N THR A 8 -2.93 20.91 -5.37
CA THR A 8 -2.07 21.95 -5.89
C THR A 8 -0.68 21.86 -5.30
N GLU A 9 -0.57 21.61 -3.99
CA GLU A 9 0.71 21.39 -3.33
C GLU A 9 1.45 20.18 -3.91
N ALA A 10 0.77 19.04 -4.07
CA ALA A 10 1.36 17.87 -4.69
C ALA A 10 1.87 18.16 -6.13
N LYS A 11 1.09 18.90 -6.95
CA LYS A 11 1.54 19.32 -8.29
C LYS A 11 2.76 20.21 -8.25
N ASN A 12 2.81 21.17 -7.32
CA ASN A 12 3.93 22.10 -7.17
C ASN A 12 5.21 21.34 -6.75
N GLN A 13 5.11 20.41 -5.80
CA GLN A 13 6.23 19.57 -5.36
C GLN A 13 6.76 18.69 -6.50
N LEU A 14 5.87 18.12 -7.31
CA LEU A 14 6.22 17.27 -8.44
C LEU A 14 6.70 18.04 -9.67
N ARG A 15 6.40 19.35 -9.81
CA ARG A 15 6.64 20.13 -11.02
C ARG A 15 8.04 20.03 -11.60
N HIS A 16 9.07 20.00 -10.74
CA HIS A 16 10.47 19.84 -11.16
C HIS A 16 11.02 18.42 -10.95
N ASN A 17 10.17 17.48 -10.52
CA ASN A 17 10.56 16.14 -10.08
C ASN A 17 9.79 15.02 -10.78
N TRP A 18 9.01 15.34 -11.82
CA TRP A 18 8.18 14.36 -12.53
C TRP A 18 9.01 13.19 -13.10
N GLY A 19 10.19 13.45 -13.67
CA GLY A 19 11.06 12.40 -14.18
C GLY A 19 11.45 11.39 -13.11
N TRP A 20 11.84 11.87 -11.91
CA TRP A 20 12.15 11.02 -10.77
C TRP A 20 10.92 10.24 -10.30
N ALA A 21 9.77 10.91 -10.13
CA ALA A 21 8.55 10.29 -9.64
C ALA A 21 8.01 9.20 -10.60
N VAL A 22 8.02 9.47 -11.90
CA VAL A 22 7.61 8.51 -12.94
C VAL A 22 8.57 7.31 -12.98
N LEU A 23 9.87 7.54 -12.86
CA LEU A 23 10.86 6.45 -12.86
C LEU A 23 10.72 5.56 -11.62
N VAL A 24 10.54 6.14 -10.44
CA VAL A 24 10.23 5.39 -9.22
C VAL A 24 8.97 4.55 -9.43
N THR A 25 7.90 5.14 -9.92
CA THR A 25 6.63 4.42 -10.17
C THR A 25 6.82 3.30 -11.19
N LEU A 26 7.58 3.54 -12.26
CA LEU A 26 7.89 2.51 -13.27
C LEU A 26 8.64 1.32 -12.66
N ILE A 27 9.67 1.58 -11.84
CA ILE A 27 10.45 0.53 -11.18
C ILE A 27 9.55 -0.31 -10.25
N PHE A 28 8.73 0.35 -9.42
CA PHE A 28 7.77 -0.35 -8.56
C PHE A 28 6.75 -1.16 -9.37
N THR A 29 6.28 -0.63 -10.50
CA THR A 29 5.36 -1.32 -11.41
C THR A 29 6.02 -2.55 -12.04
N VAL A 30 7.26 -2.45 -12.49
CA VAL A 30 8.01 -3.59 -13.06
C VAL A 30 8.22 -4.68 -12.01
N VAL A 31 8.65 -4.30 -10.82
CA VAL A 31 8.81 -5.24 -9.69
C VAL A 31 7.47 -5.91 -9.37
N TYR A 32 6.39 -5.13 -9.30
CA TYR A 32 5.05 -5.66 -9.07
C TYR A 32 4.63 -6.68 -10.14
N ILE A 33 4.84 -6.38 -11.41
CA ILE A 33 4.52 -7.29 -12.52
C ILE A 33 5.31 -8.60 -12.40
N ILE A 34 6.59 -8.54 -12.00
CA ILE A 34 7.42 -9.73 -11.78
C ILE A 34 6.80 -10.66 -10.71
N PHE A 35 6.24 -10.10 -9.65
CA PHE A 35 5.55 -10.87 -8.61
C PHE A 35 4.13 -11.27 -9.01
N LEU A 36 3.41 -10.42 -9.77
CA LEU A 36 2.03 -10.65 -10.18
C LEU A 36 1.92 -11.77 -11.24
N VAL A 37 2.81 -11.82 -12.21
CA VAL A 37 2.73 -12.79 -13.31
C VAL A 37 2.70 -14.24 -12.83
N PRO A 38 3.55 -14.68 -11.88
CA PRO A 38 3.46 -16.00 -11.32
C PRO A 38 2.13 -16.27 -10.60
N SER A 39 1.59 -15.31 -9.87
CA SER A 39 0.32 -15.48 -9.13
C SER A 39 -0.89 -15.55 -10.06
N VAL A 40 -0.92 -14.76 -11.13
CA VAL A 40 -1.96 -14.82 -12.17
C VAL A 40 -1.93 -16.15 -12.91
N ASN A 41 -0.75 -16.62 -13.32
CA ASN A 41 -0.60 -17.92 -14.00
C ASN A 41 -1.08 -19.06 -13.09
N ARG A 42 -0.81 -18.99 -11.79
CA ARG A 42 -1.30 -19.97 -10.81
C ARG A 42 -2.82 -19.92 -10.67
N SER A 43 -3.42 -18.72 -10.56
CA SER A 43 -4.87 -18.57 -10.52
C SER A 43 -5.55 -19.16 -11.75
N LEU A 44 -4.97 -18.96 -12.94
CA LEU A 44 -5.48 -19.56 -14.18
C LEU A 44 -5.34 -21.07 -14.20
N GLN A 45 -4.25 -21.64 -13.69
CA GLN A 45 -4.08 -23.08 -13.54
C GLN A 45 -5.04 -23.66 -12.51
N THR A 46 -5.29 -22.96 -11.40
CA THR A 46 -6.26 -23.39 -10.38
C THR A 46 -7.70 -23.33 -10.92
N THR A 47 -8.02 -22.35 -11.76
CA THR A 47 -9.33 -22.25 -12.42
C THR A 47 -9.54 -23.37 -13.45
N ASN A 48 -8.48 -23.76 -14.16
CA ASN A 48 -8.50 -24.94 -15.01
C ASN A 48 -8.57 -26.23 -14.17
N GLY A 49 -7.92 -26.26 -13.00
CA GLY A 49 -8.00 -27.36 -12.03
C GLY A 49 -9.33 -27.44 -11.30
N VAL A 50 -10.13 -26.36 -11.18
CA VAL A 50 -11.50 -26.42 -10.64
C VAL A 50 -12.42 -27.25 -11.53
N ASN A 51 -12.17 -27.31 -12.83
CA ASN A 51 -12.85 -28.25 -13.72
C ASN A 51 -12.43 -29.72 -13.44
N ASP A 52 -11.21 -29.95 -12.93
CA ASP A 52 -10.75 -31.25 -12.45
C ASP A 52 -11.25 -31.58 -11.02
N VAL A 53 -11.59 -30.56 -10.19
CA VAL A 53 -12.09 -30.72 -8.82
C VAL A 53 -13.52 -31.29 -8.78
N MET A 54 -14.32 -31.01 -9.79
CA MET A 54 -15.59 -31.74 -10.01
C MET A 54 -15.35 -33.22 -10.29
N GLY A 55 -14.10 -33.62 -10.60
CA GLY A 55 -13.64 -35.01 -10.79
C GLY A 55 -12.87 -35.65 -9.63
N GLY A 56 -12.81 -35.08 -8.43
CA GLY A 56 -12.28 -35.72 -7.22
C GLY A 56 -10.75 -35.68 -7.02
N ALA A 57 -9.99 -34.95 -7.85
CA ALA A 57 -8.51 -34.92 -7.80
C ALA A 57 -7.91 -33.90 -6.79
N SER A 58 -8.71 -33.00 -6.21
CA SER A 58 -8.17 -31.83 -5.52
C SER A 58 -7.69 -32.07 -4.09
N ILE A 59 -8.31 -32.96 -3.33
CA ILE A 59 -7.85 -33.29 -1.97
C ILE A 59 -6.51 -34.03 -2.01
N VAL A 60 -6.29 -34.82 -3.04
CA VAL A 60 -5.04 -35.59 -3.23
C VAL A 60 -3.85 -34.67 -3.55
N SER A 61 -4.08 -33.55 -4.25
CA SER A 61 -3.00 -32.60 -4.57
C SER A 61 -2.57 -31.76 -3.36
N ILE A 62 -3.46 -31.48 -2.43
CA ILE A 62 -3.15 -30.81 -1.15
C ILE A 62 -2.40 -31.74 -0.20
N LEU A 63 -2.75 -33.02 -0.22
CA LEU A 63 -2.10 -34.07 0.58
C LEU A 63 -0.81 -34.62 -0.07
N ALA A 64 -0.49 -34.21 -1.31
CA ALA A 64 0.78 -34.56 -1.94
C ALA A 64 1.96 -34.04 -1.10
N PRO A 65 3.08 -34.79 -0.97
CA PRO A 65 4.21 -34.41 -0.13
C PRO A 65 4.78 -32.99 -0.37
N ASN A 66 4.52 -32.42 -1.55
CA ASN A 66 4.95 -31.06 -1.94
C ASN A 66 3.80 -30.03 -1.94
N GLY A 67 2.57 -30.41 -1.62
CA GLY A 67 1.40 -29.53 -1.71
C GLY A 67 1.45 -28.40 -0.68
N TRP A 68 1.78 -28.72 0.56
CA TRP A 68 1.92 -27.74 1.63
C TRP A 68 3.12 -26.80 1.41
N ALA A 69 4.26 -27.32 0.88
CA ALA A 69 5.45 -26.51 0.62
C ALA A 69 5.20 -25.51 -0.53
N ARG A 70 4.37 -25.86 -1.50
CA ARG A 70 3.92 -24.95 -2.56
C ARG A 70 2.97 -23.87 -2.00
N ALA A 71 1.97 -24.26 -1.19
CA ALA A 71 1.04 -23.34 -0.57
C ALA A 71 1.77 -22.31 0.31
N PHE A 72 2.67 -22.76 1.20
CA PHE A 72 3.47 -21.87 2.03
C PHE A 72 4.43 -20.98 1.22
N GLY A 73 5.04 -21.49 0.17
CA GLY A 73 5.92 -20.71 -0.70
C GLY A 73 5.17 -19.61 -1.46
N GLU A 74 3.94 -19.87 -1.83
CA GLU A 74 3.05 -18.91 -2.51
C GLU A 74 2.62 -17.79 -1.58
N ASP A 75 2.21 -18.13 -0.36
CA ASP A 75 1.84 -17.14 0.67
C ASP A 75 3.03 -16.23 1.04
N VAL A 76 4.25 -16.78 1.11
CA VAL A 76 5.46 -15.99 1.37
C VAL A 76 5.74 -14.99 0.26
N LEU A 77 5.58 -15.38 -1.01
CA LEU A 77 5.76 -14.45 -2.15
C LEU A 77 4.70 -13.35 -2.15
N ASP A 78 3.47 -13.66 -1.81
CA ASP A 78 2.39 -12.68 -1.71
C ASP A 78 2.62 -11.72 -0.54
N ILE A 79 3.08 -12.21 0.60
CA ILE A 79 3.50 -11.38 1.74
C ILE A 79 4.68 -10.48 1.34
N LEU A 80 5.72 -11.01 0.69
CA LEU A 80 6.85 -10.22 0.24
C LEU A 80 6.44 -9.14 -0.76
N SER A 81 5.54 -9.44 -1.69
CA SER A 81 4.99 -8.44 -2.61
C SER A 81 4.28 -7.31 -1.86
N GLY A 82 3.56 -7.62 -0.79
CA GLY A 82 2.89 -6.64 0.08
C GLY A 82 3.86 -5.60 0.65
N PHE A 83 5.09 -6.00 1.00
CA PHE A 83 6.10 -5.06 1.53
C PHE A 83 6.55 -4.03 0.50
N PHE A 84 6.66 -4.39 -0.78
CA PHE A 84 6.95 -3.42 -1.82
C PHE A 84 5.85 -2.37 -1.93
N PHE A 85 4.59 -2.76 -1.69
CA PHE A 85 3.47 -1.81 -1.65
C PHE A 85 3.54 -0.84 -0.47
N VAL A 86 3.99 -1.31 0.70
CA VAL A 86 4.19 -0.43 1.87
C VAL A 86 5.35 0.53 1.63
N SER A 87 6.43 0.09 0.96
CA SER A 87 7.58 0.95 0.64
C SER A 87 7.21 2.12 -0.29
N PHE A 88 6.27 1.92 -1.22
CA PHE A 88 5.93 2.91 -2.23
C PHE A 88 5.43 4.26 -1.64
N PRO A 89 4.39 4.30 -0.77
CA PRO A 89 3.96 5.56 -0.16
C PRO A 89 5.02 6.20 0.73
N LEU A 90 5.94 5.40 1.32
CA LEU A 90 7.03 5.92 2.15
C LEU A 90 8.05 6.72 1.32
N VAL A 91 8.34 6.29 0.09
CA VAL A 91 9.21 7.04 -0.82
C VAL A 91 8.65 8.44 -1.09
N PHE A 92 7.32 8.56 -1.26
CA PHE A 92 6.69 9.87 -1.45
C PHE A 92 6.53 10.67 -0.16
N LEU A 93 6.45 10.00 1.00
CA LEU A 93 6.51 10.68 2.29
C LEU A 93 7.90 11.34 2.50
N HIS A 94 9.00 10.63 2.23
CA HIS A 94 10.35 11.22 2.29
C HIS A 94 10.52 12.35 1.26
N PHE A 95 9.95 12.17 0.06
CA PHE A 95 10.00 13.20 -0.97
C PHE A 95 9.35 14.52 -0.52
N ILE A 96 8.19 14.50 0.15
CA ILE A 96 7.55 15.73 0.66
C ILE A 96 8.30 16.35 1.84
N HIS A 97 9.17 15.59 2.54
CA HIS A 97 10.10 16.10 3.54
C HIS A 97 11.41 16.62 2.92
N GLY A 98 11.51 16.64 1.58
CA GLY A 98 12.66 17.15 0.84
C GLY A 98 13.75 16.13 0.55
N GLU A 99 13.56 14.87 0.96
CA GLU A 99 14.53 13.79 0.78
C GLU A 99 14.14 12.90 -0.41
N LYS A 100 14.93 12.93 -1.48
CA LYS A 100 14.76 12.00 -2.60
C LYS A 100 15.50 10.70 -2.32
N MET A 101 14.76 9.64 -2.08
CA MET A 101 15.36 8.31 -1.96
C MET A 101 15.89 7.83 -3.30
N GLY A 102 17.03 7.12 -3.28
CA GLY A 102 17.55 6.42 -4.46
C GLY A 102 16.57 5.33 -4.90
N TYR A 103 16.51 5.07 -6.20
CA TYR A 103 15.50 4.16 -6.81
C TYR A 103 15.48 2.77 -6.18
N ILE A 104 16.64 2.13 -6.02
CA ILE A 104 16.76 0.79 -5.42
C ILE A 104 16.54 0.86 -3.89
N LYS A 105 17.10 1.89 -3.23
CA LYS A 105 16.91 2.09 -1.79
C LYS A 105 15.43 2.29 -1.45
N GLY A 106 14.67 2.96 -2.31
CA GLY A 106 13.23 3.14 -2.15
C GLY A 106 12.44 1.83 -2.17
N LEU A 107 12.81 0.86 -3.03
CA LEU A 107 12.17 -0.46 -3.08
C LEU A 107 12.29 -1.20 -1.74
N PHE A 108 13.44 -1.06 -1.09
CA PHE A 108 13.76 -1.73 0.16
C PHE A 108 13.63 -0.81 1.39
N ALA A 109 12.87 0.31 1.27
CA ALA A 109 12.71 1.27 2.35
C ALA A 109 12.22 0.64 3.66
N VAL A 110 11.31 -0.35 3.56
CA VAL A 110 10.78 -1.10 4.71
C VAL A 110 11.84 -1.97 5.37
N PHE A 111 12.83 -2.47 4.62
CA PHE A 111 13.86 -3.39 5.13
C PHE A 111 15.08 -2.68 5.72
N THR A 112 15.18 -1.35 5.53
CA THR A 112 16.31 -0.56 6.04
C THR A 112 16.01 -0.03 7.45
N ASP A 113 17.08 0.22 8.21
CA ASP A 113 17.05 0.95 9.49
C ASP A 113 16.18 0.32 10.61
N GLY A 114 16.02 -1.02 10.61
CA GLY A 114 15.24 -1.72 11.64
C GLY A 114 13.73 -1.52 11.57
N ARG A 115 13.22 -0.91 10.50
CA ARG A 115 11.80 -0.60 10.32
C ARG A 115 10.95 -1.82 9.96
N PHE A 116 11.59 -2.90 9.50
CA PHE A 116 10.89 -4.08 8.99
C PHE A 116 9.89 -4.67 10.00
N ILE A 117 10.32 -4.94 11.23
CA ILE A 117 9.45 -5.58 12.22
C ILE A 117 8.25 -4.70 12.62
N PRO A 118 8.44 -3.41 13.00
CA PRO A 118 7.32 -2.52 13.30
C PRO A 118 6.35 -2.34 12.13
N GLU A 119 6.85 -2.15 10.92
CA GLU A 119 6.01 -1.95 9.74
C GLU A 119 5.26 -3.23 9.37
N PHE A 120 5.95 -4.39 9.43
CA PHE A 120 5.33 -5.69 9.19
C PHE A 120 4.18 -5.97 10.17
N LEU A 121 4.42 -5.86 11.47
CA LEU A 121 3.40 -6.12 12.47
C LEU A 121 2.20 -5.20 12.31
N ASN A 122 2.43 -3.91 12.11
CA ASN A 122 1.34 -2.94 11.93
C ASN A 122 0.57 -3.18 10.62
N TYR A 123 1.27 -3.48 9.51
CA TYR A 123 0.63 -3.83 8.24
C TYR A 123 -0.18 -5.11 8.36
N PHE A 124 0.39 -6.18 8.92
CA PHE A 124 -0.24 -7.48 9.08
C PHE A 124 -1.48 -7.41 9.99
N LEU A 125 -1.37 -6.73 11.15
CA LEU A 125 -2.51 -6.53 12.02
C LEU A 125 -3.60 -5.68 11.37
N SER A 126 -3.22 -4.62 10.66
CA SER A 126 -4.17 -3.77 9.92
C SER A 126 -4.92 -4.59 8.88
N TYR A 127 -4.22 -5.48 8.16
CA TYR A 127 -4.80 -6.36 7.15
C TYR A 127 -5.77 -7.36 7.77
N ILE A 128 -5.38 -8.04 8.89
CA ILE A 128 -6.26 -8.97 9.62
C ILE A 128 -7.51 -8.24 10.11
N PHE A 129 -7.35 -7.07 10.75
CA PHE A 129 -8.50 -6.31 11.24
C PHE A 129 -9.41 -5.85 10.09
N GLN A 130 -8.83 -5.44 8.97
CA GLN A 130 -9.60 -5.07 7.79
C GLN A 130 -10.39 -6.26 7.26
N TRP A 131 -9.75 -7.43 7.13
CA TRP A 131 -10.38 -8.66 6.65
C TRP A 131 -11.52 -9.11 7.56
N LEU A 132 -11.31 -9.12 8.87
CA LEU A 132 -12.35 -9.43 9.85
C LEU A 132 -13.57 -8.49 9.73
N TRP A 133 -13.32 -7.17 9.57
CA TRP A 133 -14.40 -6.20 9.41
C TRP A 133 -15.12 -6.33 8.09
N THR A 134 -14.42 -6.68 7.03
CA THR A 134 -15.00 -6.90 5.69
C THR A 134 -15.85 -8.17 5.67
N LEU A 135 -15.42 -9.22 6.39
CA LEU A 135 -16.18 -10.45 6.55
C LEU A 135 -17.51 -10.22 7.30
N LEU A 136 -17.49 -9.31 8.27
CA LEU A 136 -18.66 -9.04 9.10
C LEU A 136 -19.72 -8.22 8.36
N LEU A 137 -19.31 -7.16 7.66
CA LEU A 137 -20.18 -6.31 6.83
C LEU A 137 -19.31 -5.45 5.90
N ILE A 138 -19.65 -5.34 4.62
CA ILE A 138 -18.89 -4.59 3.60
C ILE A 138 -18.73 -3.11 4.00
N ILE A 139 -19.80 -2.45 4.46
CA ILE A 139 -19.78 -1.02 4.80
C ILE A 139 -18.84 -0.72 5.99
N PRO A 140 -18.92 -1.41 7.15
CA PRO A 140 -17.96 -1.25 8.23
C PRO A 140 -16.51 -1.55 7.79
N GLY A 141 -16.30 -2.53 6.90
CA GLY A 141 -15.00 -2.82 6.32
C GLY A 141 -14.39 -1.61 5.62
N ILE A 142 -15.14 -0.95 4.72
CA ILE A 142 -14.71 0.26 4.04
C ILE A 142 -14.40 1.39 5.05
N VAL A 143 -15.27 1.63 6.03
CA VAL A 143 -15.05 2.66 7.05
C VAL A 143 -13.79 2.38 7.88
N LYS A 144 -13.48 1.09 8.13
CA LYS A 144 -12.26 0.68 8.86
C LYS A 144 -11.01 0.79 8.02
N SER A 145 -11.05 0.55 6.70
CA SER A 145 -9.90 0.78 5.81
C SER A 145 -9.44 2.24 5.88
N TYR A 146 -10.37 3.18 5.84
CA TYR A 146 -10.04 4.60 6.04
C TYR A 146 -9.50 4.92 7.43
N SER A 147 -9.90 4.17 8.46
CA SER A 147 -9.36 4.34 9.83
C SER A 147 -7.89 3.92 9.91
N TYR A 148 -7.44 2.97 9.11
CA TYR A 148 -6.08 2.42 9.12
C TYR A 148 -5.19 3.00 8.02
N ALA A 149 -5.73 3.86 7.15
CA ALA A 149 -5.06 4.36 5.96
C ALA A 149 -3.74 5.12 6.25
N LEU A 150 -3.60 5.72 7.43
CA LEU A 150 -2.41 6.49 7.80
C LEU A 150 -1.37 5.68 8.59
N THR A 151 -1.66 4.41 8.93
CA THR A 151 -0.77 3.56 9.72
C THR A 151 0.65 3.49 9.15
N PRO A 152 0.90 3.27 7.85
CA PRO A 152 2.26 3.19 7.31
C PRO A 152 3.07 4.46 7.51
N TYR A 153 2.43 5.63 7.33
CA TYR A 153 3.09 6.91 7.52
C TYR A 153 3.48 7.14 8.98
N ILE A 154 2.57 6.81 9.93
CA ILE A 154 2.80 6.95 11.37
C ILE A 154 3.93 6.04 11.83
N VAL A 155 3.97 4.77 11.39
CA VAL A 155 5.05 3.83 11.70
C VAL A 155 6.39 4.42 11.25
N ASN A 156 6.45 4.92 10.01
CA ASN A 156 7.66 5.52 9.46
C ASN A 156 8.17 6.69 10.32
N ASP A 157 7.30 7.61 10.69
CA ASP A 157 7.68 8.79 11.46
C ASP A 157 8.08 8.43 12.90
N MET A 158 7.36 7.49 13.54
CA MET A 158 7.71 7.01 14.89
C MET A 158 9.07 6.30 14.90
N VAL A 159 9.35 5.45 13.91
CA VAL A 159 10.65 4.77 13.80
C VAL A 159 11.75 5.79 13.50
N ALA A 160 11.51 6.75 12.61
CA ALA A 160 12.47 7.81 12.29
C ALA A 160 12.82 8.69 13.50
N SER A 161 11.86 8.91 14.41
CA SER A 161 12.08 9.66 15.66
C SER A 161 12.60 8.82 16.82
N GLY A 162 12.92 7.54 16.59
CA GLY A 162 13.44 6.64 17.63
C GLY A 162 12.41 6.21 18.67
N LYS A 163 11.12 6.42 18.43
CA LYS A 163 10.05 5.99 19.32
C LYS A 163 9.80 4.50 19.20
N GLU A 164 9.53 3.83 20.32
CA GLU A 164 9.14 2.42 20.29
C GLU A 164 7.77 2.25 19.62
N VAL A 165 7.72 1.37 18.64
CA VAL A 165 6.50 1.05 17.89
C VAL A 165 6.02 -0.36 18.26
N HIS A 166 5.06 -0.44 19.17
CA HIS A 166 4.37 -1.69 19.46
C HIS A 166 3.34 -2.01 18.35
N ALA A 167 2.99 -3.30 18.23
CA ALA A 167 2.16 -3.83 17.13
C ALA A 167 0.84 -3.09 16.87
N THR A 168 0.24 -2.46 17.87
CA THR A 168 -1.04 -1.74 17.74
C THR A 168 -0.94 -0.23 17.89
N THR A 169 0.25 0.30 18.24
CA THR A 169 0.44 1.72 18.53
C THR A 169 0.08 2.60 17.34
N ALA A 170 0.67 2.33 16.19
CA ALA A 170 0.41 3.10 14.96
C ALA A 170 -1.02 2.90 14.43
N ILE A 171 -1.60 1.70 14.60
CA ILE A 171 -3.01 1.44 14.23
C ILE A 171 -3.94 2.30 15.09
N THR A 172 -3.68 2.36 16.40
CA THR A 172 -4.48 3.16 17.33
C THR A 172 -4.31 4.64 17.05
N ALA A 173 -3.10 5.11 16.81
CA ALA A 173 -2.80 6.49 16.43
C ALA A 173 -3.49 6.87 15.11
N SER A 174 -3.44 6.00 14.08
CA SER A 174 -4.15 6.20 12.81
C SER A 174 -5.66 6.33 13.02
N ARG A 175 -6.26 5.47 13.85
CA ARG A 175 -7.69 5.54 14.19
C ARG A 175 -8.06 6.86 14.87
N GLN A 176 -7.23 7.34 15.79
CA GLN A 176 -7.45 8.61 16.49
C GLN A 176 -7.32 9.79 15.53
N LEU A 177 -6.26 9.82 14.73
CA LEU A 177 -5.98 10.88 13.75
C LEU A 177 -7.08 10.95 12.67
N MET A 178 -7.61 9.80 12.25
CA MET A 178 -8.69 9.70 11.26
C MET A 178 -10.10 9.93 11.83
N LYS A 179 -10.24 10.13 13.14
CA LYS A 179 -11.53 10.46 13.75
C LYS A 179 -12.02 11.83 13.25
N GLY A 180 -13.19 11.84 12.58
CA GLY A 180 -13.73 13.05 11.94
C GLY A 180 -13.14 13.36 10.55
N HIS A 181 -12.07 12.68 10.10
CA HIS A 181 -11.39 12.97 8.84
C HIS A 181 -11.57 11.90 7.75
N LYS A 182 -12.19 10.76 8.07
CA LYS A 182 -12.42 9.64 7.12
C LYS A 182 -13.18 10.09 5.87
N TRP A 183 -14.23 10.89 6.07
CA TRP A 183 -15.02 11.43 4.96
C TRP A 183 -14.18 12.33 4.05
N LYS A 184 -13.27 13.13 4.61
CA LYS A 184 -12.39 14.00 3.82
C LYS A 184 -11.47 13.18 2.91
N LEU A 185 -10.88 12.08 3.44
CA LEU A 185 -10.02 11.18 2.66
C LEU A 185 -10.84 10.40 1.63
N PHE A 186 -12.02 9.89 1.99
CA PHE A 186 -12.93 9.23 1.05
C PHE A 186 -13.29 10.13 -0.14
N VAL A 187 -13.70 11.37 0.12
CA VAL A 187 -14.04 12.33 -0.94
C VAL A 187 -12.80 12.74 -1.75
N LEU A 188 -11.61 12.76 -1.13
CA LEU A 188 -10.35 12.94 -1.85
C LEU A 188 -10.12 11.80 -2.84
N ASP A 189 -10.27 10.55 -2.40
CA ASP A 189 -10.12 9.36 -3.26
C ASP A 189 -11.17 9.35 -4.38
N LEU A 190 -12.42 9.66 -4.05
CA LEU A 190 -13.51 9.77 -5.04
C LEU A 190 -13.19 10.79 -6.13
N SER A 191 -12.49 11.87 -5.78
CA SER A 191 -12.08 12.92 -6.72
C SER A 191 -10.99 12.49 -7.70
N PHE A 192 -10.38 11.32 -7.53
CA PHE A 192 -9.44 10.72 -8.47
C PHE A 192 -10.08 9.73 -9.44
N ILE A 193 -11.35 9.34 -9.23
CA ILE A 193 -12.05 8.38 -10.12
C ILE A 193 -11.98 8.78 -11.60
N PRO A 194 -12.25 10.05 -11.99
CA PRO A 194 -12.15 10.44 -13.39
C PRO A 194 -10.74 10.23 -13.96
N TRP A 195 -9.71 10.41 -13.16
CA TRP A 195 -8.32 10.22 -13.57
C TRP A 195 -7.97 8.73 -13.71
N TYR A 196 -8.55 7.85 -12.87
CA TYR A 196 -8.42 6.39 -13.06
C TYR A 196 -9.03 5.94 -14.39
N LEU A 197 -10.20 6.50 -14.78
CA LEU A 197 -10.82 6.22 -16.07
C LEU A 197 -9.92 6.65 -17.24
N LEU A 198 -9.29 7.83 -17.15
CA LEU A 198 -8.29 8.27 -18.14
C LEU A 198 -7.09 7.33 -18.19
N GLY A 199 -6.64 6.81 -17.05
CA GLY A 199 -5.58 5.80 -16.98
C GLY A 199 -5.93 4.52 -17.74
N ILE A 200 -7.18 4.05 -17.64
CA ILE A 200 -7.69 2.88 -18.40
C ILE A 200 -7.70 3.18 -19.91
N ILE A 201 -8.21 4.34 -20.31
CA ILE A 201 -8.26 4.75 -21.74
C ILE A 201 -6.87 4.78 -22.39
N THR A 202 -5.83 5.14 -21.59
CA THR A 202 -4.44 5.16 -22.06
C THR A 202 -3.75 3.79 -21.95
N LEU A 203 -4.52 2.68 -21.84
CA LEU A 203 -4.00 1.32 -21.68
C LEU A 203 -3.02 1.19 -20.49
N GLY A 204 -3.24 1.98 -19.44
CA GLY A 204 -2.44 1.95 -18.22
C GLY A 204 -1.24 2.91 -18.20
N ILE A 205 -0.80 3.45 -19.32
CA ILE A 205 0.36 4.37 -19.39
C ILE A 205 0.11 5.60 -18.49
N GLY A 206 -1.11 6.12 -18.45
CA GLY A 206 -1.50 7.26 -17.61
C GLY A 206 -1.28 7.05 -16.12
N TYR A 207 -1.25 5.80 -15.64
CA TYR A 207 -1.00 5.51 -14.22
C TYR A 207 0.43 5.88 -13.78
N LEU A 208 1.41 5.91 -14.68
CA LEU A 208 2.78 6.33 -14.36
C LEU A 208 2.85 7.76 -13.81
N TRP A 209 1.94 8.63 -14.24
CA TRP A 209 1.81 10.01 -13.72
C TRP A 209 0.76 10.11 -12.62
N LEU A 210 -0.32 9.36 -12.74
CA LEU A 210 -1.42 9.43 -11.78
C LEU A 210 -1.03 8.89 -10.40
N VAL A 211 -0.30 7.76 -10.37
CA VAL A 211 0.06 7.09 -9.11
C VAL A 211 0.98 7.96 -8.23
N PRO A 212 2.09 8.56 -8.73
CA PRO A 212 2.90 9.45 -7.91
C PRO A 212 2.12 10.71 -7.46
N TYR A 213 1.22 11.22 -8.31
CA TYR A 213 0.37 12.36 -7.94
C TYR A 213 -0.57 12.03 -6.77
N ILE A 214 -1.23 10.86 -6.81
CA ILE A 214 -2.10 10.41 -5.71
C ILE A 214 -1.29 10.18 -4.44
N SER A 215 -0.14 9.51 -4.54
CA SER A 215 0.71 9.19 -3.38
C SER A 215 1.23 10.45 -2.70
N THR A 216 1.70 11.43 -3.48
CA THR A 216 2.13 12.72 -2.93
C THR A 216 0.96 13.49 -2.28
N THR A 217 -0.23 13.42 -2.89
CA THR A 217 -1.43 14.08 -2.31
C THR A 217 -1.83 13.42 -0.98
N LYS A 218 -1.76 12.09 -0.87
CA LYS A 218 -2.04 11.36 0.38
C LYS A 218 -0.98 11.62 1.45
N ALA A 219 0.27 11.71 1.08
CA ALA A 219 1.35 12.09 1.99
C ALA A 219 1.14 13.51 2.55
N ASN A 220 0.75 14.46 1.70
CA ASN A 220 0.40 15.81 2.13
C ASN A 220 -0.85 15.83 3.04
N PHE A 221 -1.84 14.97 2.76
CA PHE A 221 -3.00 14.81 3.63
C PHE A 221 -2.59 14.32 5.03
N TYR A 222 -1.72 13.31 5.10
CA TYR A 222 -1.17 12.81 6.35
C TYR A 222 -0.43 13.92 7.10
N ARG A 223 0.53 14.58 6.44
CA ARG A 223 1.32 15.68 7.06
C ARG A 223 0.44 16.81 7.58
N ASN A 224 -0.63 17.13 6.86
CA ASN A 224 -1.58 18.16 7.30
C ASN A 224 -2.37 17.79 8.56
N LEU A 225 -2.60 16.48 8.80
CA LEU A 225 -3.28 15.99 10.00
C LEU A 225 -2.33 15.73 11.16
N ALA A 226 -1.18 15.15 10.88
CA ALA A 226 -0.22 14.71 11.91
C ALA A 226 0.66 15.88 12.40
N GLY A 227 0.95 16.87 11.54
CA GLY A 227 1.96 17.89 11.85
C GLY A 227 3.27 17.21 12.26
N ASP A 228 3.85 17.65 13.36
CA ASP A 228 5.11 17.11 13.92
C ASP A 228 4.85 16.10 15.07
N GLN A 229 3.61 15.62 15.24
CA GLN A 229 3.22 14.79 16.40
C GLN A 229 4.02 13.48 16.51
N PHE A 230 4.45 12.90 15.40
CA PHE A 230 5.13 11.61 15.34
C PHE A 230 6.60 11.71 14.93
N SER A 231 7.04 12.87 14.40
CA SER A 231 8.39 13.11 13.89
C SER A 231 9.35 13.77 14.89
N ASN A 232 8.85 14.20 16.05
CA ASN A 232 9.62 14.81 17.15
C ASN A 232 9.70 13.89 18.35
#